data_52208248724e15ee08304ff989a4113d
#
_entry.id   52208248724e15ee08304ff989a4113d
#
_cell.length_a   1.000
_cell.length_b   1.000
_cell.length_c   1.000
_cell.angle_alpha   90.00
_cell.angle_beta   90.00
_cell.angle_gamma   90.00
#
_symmetry.space_group_name_H-M   'P 1'
#
loop_
_entity.id
_entity.type
_entity.pdbx_description
1 polymer ?
#
loop_
_entity_poly.entity_id
_entity_poly.type
_entity_poly.pdbx_seq_one_letter_code
_entity_poly.pdbx_strand_id
1 'polypeptide(L)'
;MIEFKDIEIKYGDFTAIRDLNLTIEDGEFFTFLGPSGCGKTTTLRSLVGFLEPTSGQILVDGQDITHMPVEKRNIGMVFQSYALFPTMTVYENLAFGLKVKKLPAAEIDKKVHEVAKIIEIKDEQLVRNVSELSGGQQQRVALARAIVLEPKILCLDEPLSNLDAKLRVGLRSELKRLQKTLGITTLYVTHDQEEALTLSDRIAVFNNGFVEQVGRPFDIYNHSESEFVCDFIGEINHLSRSVIAGMNRQLSCSLDEEKKAYIRLERIGFAPSEGAAEFAGMIKDYDYRSEEHTS
;
A
#
# COMPACT_ATOMS: atom_id res chain seq x y z
N MET A 1 6.01 -6.53 -15.58
CA MET A 1 5.50 -7.59 -14.65
C MET A 1 6.58 -7.92 -13.63
N ILE A 2 6.22 -8.01 -12.34
CA ILE A 2 7.13 -8.39 -11.23
C ILE A 2 6.71 -9.75 -10.72
N GLU A 3 7.66 -10.68 -10.54
CA GLU A 3 7.40 -12.00 -9.98
C GLU A 3 8.35 -12.27 -8.81
N PHE A 4 7.80 -12.68 -7.68
CA PHE A 4 8.52 -13.28 -6.56
C PHE A 4 8.28 -14.79 -6.62
N LYS A 5 9.35 -15.59 -6.65
CA LYS A 5 9.30 -17.05 -6.74
C LYS A 5 10.06 -17.67 -5.58
N ASP A 6 9.32 -18.37 -4.71
CA ASP A 6 9.84 -19.11 -3.57
C ASP A 6 10.77 -18.26 -2.67
N ILE A 7 10.42 -16.97 -2.49
CA ILE A 7 11.26 -16.03 -1.73
C ILE A 7 11.21 -16.36 -0.25
N GLU A 8 12.39 -16.59 0.31
CA GLU A 8 12.62 -16.66 1.75
C GLU A 8 13.63 -15.59 2.16
N ILE A 9 13.36 -14.90 3.29
CA ILE A 9 14.26 -13.89 3.84
C ILE A 9 14.47 -14.17 5.33
N LYS A 10 15.72 -14.38 5.71
CA LYS A 10 16.13 -14.67 7.10
C LYS A 10 17.12 -13.64 7.64
N TYR A 11 17.02 -13.38 8.93
CA TYR A 11 17.97 -12.61 9.72
C TYR A 11 18.47 -13.50 10.87
N GLY A 12 19.60 -14.17 10.68
CA GLY A 12 20.03 -15.23 11.60
C GLY A 12 18.99 -16.35 11.70
N ASP A 13 18.50 -16.61 12.90
CA ASP A 13 17.47 -17.64 13.14
C ASP A 13 16.04 -17.15 12.88
N PHE A 14 15.85 -15.86 12.69
CA PHE A 14 14.52 -15.26 12.45
C PHE A 14 14.17 -15.27 10.97
N THR A 15 13.08 -15.94 10.59
CA THR A 15 12.56 -15.92 9.23
C THR A 15 11.53 -14.79 9.09
N ALA A 16 11.90 -13.75 8.36
CA ALA A 16 11.06 -12.57 8.13
C ALA A 16 10.04 -12.76 7.01
N ILE A 17 10.39 -13.51 5.97
CA ILE A 17 9.51 -13.86 4.85
C ILE A 17 9.69 -15.35 4.56
N ARG A 18 8.56 -16.03 4.36
CA ARG A 18 8.51 -17.47 4.13
C ARG A 18 7.73 -17.76 2.86
N ASP A 19 8.35 -18.48 1.92
CA ASP A 19 7.70 -19.04 0.72
C ASP A 19 6.80 -18.02 -0.01
N LEU A 20 7.32 -16.81 -0.26
CA LEU A 20 6.56 -15.78 -0.95
C LEU A 20 6.55 -16.07 -2.46
N ASN A 21 5.35 -16.36 -2.94
CA ASN A 21 5.04 -16.50 -4.36
C ASN A 21 4.00 -15.44 -4.74
N LEU A 22 4.37 -14.47 -5.59
CA LEU A 22 3.51 -13.33 -5.89
C LEU A 22 3.83 -12.77 -7.28
N THR A 23 2.79 -12.42 -8.04
CA THR A 23 2.90 -11.74 -9.33
C THR A 23 2.18 -10.39 -9.27
N ILE A 24 2.85 -9.33 -9.76
CA ILE A 24 2.32 -7.96 -9.89
C ILE A 24 2.37 -7.59 -11.37
N GLU A 25 1.23 -7.18 -11.91
CA GLU A 25 1.09 -6.87 -13.33
C GLU A 25 1.65 -5.48 -13.69
N ASP A 26 1.94 -5.27 -14.96
CA ASP A 26 2.42 -3.98 -15.44
C ASP A 26 1.34 -2.89 -15.29
N GLY A 27 1.75 -1.71 -14.83
CA GLY A 27 0.85 -0.58 -14.60
C GLY A 27 -0.11 -0.76 -13.44
N GLU A 28 0.03 -1.84 -12.65
CA GLU A 28 -0.80 -2.12 -11.47
C GLU A 28 -0.40 -1.22 -10.29
N PHE A 29 -1.38 -0.75 -9.53
CA PHE A 29 -1.17 -0.19 -8.20
C PHE A 29 -1.38 -1.32 -7.18
N PHE A 30 -0.30 -1.96 -6.77
CA PHE A 30 -0.32 -3.11 -5.88
C PHE A 30 0.10 -2.72 -4.47
N THR A 31 -0.66 -3.16 -3.46
CA THR A 31 -0.38 -2.82 -2.06
C THR A 31 -0.02 -4.02 -1.20
N PHE A 32 1.05 -3.89 -0.42
CA PHE A 32 1.35 -4.75 0.72
C PHE A 32 0.72 -4.13 1.97
N LEU A 33 -0.29 -4.80 2.51
CA LEU A 33 -1.04 -4.40 3.69
C LEU A 33 -0.80 -5.37 4.84
N GLY A 34 -0.72 -4.91 6.07
CA GLY A 34 -0.58 -5.77 7.24
C GLY A 34 -0.01 -5.04 8.46
N PRO A 35 0.02 -5.66 9.64
CA PRO A 35 0.55 -5.06 10.85
C PRO A 35 2.04 -4.75 10.75
N SER A 36 2.54 -3.93 11.68
CA SER A 36 3.98 -3.61 11.76
C SER A 36 4.79 -4.90 12.01
N GLY A 37 5.93 -5.02 11.31
CA GLY A 37 6.84 -6.15 11.48
C GLY A 37 6.46 -7.43 10.73
N CYS A 38 5.36 -7.47 9.95
CA CYS A 38 4.95 -8.68 9.22
C CYS A 38 5.73 -8.96 7.91
N GLY A 39 6.74 -8.14 7.56
CA GLY A 39 7.63 -8.41 6.42
C GLY A 39 7.43 -7.54 5.17
N LYS A 40 6.45 -6.64 5.12
CA LYS A 40 6.15 -5.78 3.95
C LYS A 40 7.36 -4.97 3.45
N THR A 41 7.93 -4.14 4.32
CA THR A 41 9.13 -3.34 4.00
C THR A 41 10.34 -4.23 3.68
N THR A 42 10.47 -5.40 4.31
CA THR A 42 11.52 -6.38 4.01
C THR A 42 11.39 -6.88 2.58
N THR A 43 10.19 -7.25 2.15
CA THR A 43 9.89 -7.68 0.78
C THR A 43 10.14 -6.56 -0.22
N LEU A 44 9.67 -5.34 0.08
CA LEU A 44 9.92 -4.16 -0.77
C LEU A 44 11.43 -3.91 -0.94
N ARG A 45 12.21 -3.96 0.16
CA ARG A 45 13.67 -3.75 0.13
C ARG A 45 14.39 -4.83 -0.69
N SER A 46 13.89 -6.06 -0.71
CA SER A 46 14.46 -7.11 -1.56
C SER A 46 14.23 -6.84 -3.04
N LEU A 47 13.05 -6.32 -3.43
CA LEU A 47 12.77 -5.92 -4.80
C LEU A 47 13.68 -4.77 -5.25
N VAL A 48 13.87 -3.76 -4.41
CA VAL A 48 14.72 -2.60 -4.72
C VAL A 48 16.21 -2.99 -4.74
N GLY A 49 16.61 -4.05 -4.03
CA GLY A 49 17.99 -4.56 -3.95
C GLY A 49 18.77 -4.05 -2.75
N PHE A 50 18.09 -3.50 -1.74
CA PHE A 50 18.73 -3.15 -0.45
C PHE A 50 18.92 -4.36 0.45
N LEU A 51 18.32 -5.48 0.10
CA LEU A 51 18.39 -6.74 0.80
C LEU A 51 18.37 -7.87 -0.22
N GLU A 52 19.28 -8.84 -0.08
CA GLU A 52 19.20 -10.07 -0.86
C GLU A 52 18.33 -11.10 -0.14
N PRO A 53 17.42 -11.80 -0.85
CA PRO A 53 16.67 -12.91 -0.27
C PRO A 53 17.63 -14.06 0.06
N THR A 54 17.28 -14.85 1.07
CA THR A 54 18.06 -16.03 1.49
C THR A 54 17.93 -17.15 0.43
N SER A 55 16.76 -17.25 -0.20
CA SER A 55 16.48 -18.15 -1.33
C SER A 55 15.37 -17.60 -2.20
N GLY A 56 15.15 -18.23 -3.35
CA GLY A 56 14.16 -17.84 -4.34
C GLY A 56 14.69 -16.84 -5.37
N GLN A 57 13.80 -16.35 -6.23
CA GLN A 57 14.14 -15.46 -7.33
C GLN A 57 13.16 -14.29 -7.43
N ILE A 58 13.67 -13.11 -7.78
CA ILE A 58 12.89 -11.91 -8.12
C ILE A 58 13.08 -11.63 -9.60
N LEU A 59 11.99 -11.66 -10.36
CA LEU A 59 12.02 -11.41 -11.79
C LEU A 59 11.27 -10.11 -12.11
N VAL A 60 11.81 -9.32 -13.03
CA VAL A 60 11.14 -8.15 -13.62
C VAL A 60 11.17 -8.30 -15.14
N ASP A 61 10.01 -8.31 -15.76
CA ASP A 61 9.84 -8.57 -17.19
C ASP A 61 10.55 -9.88 -17.64
N GLY A 62 10.50 -10.93 -16.79
CA GLY A 62 11.18 -12.20 -17.02
C GLY A 62 12.69 -12.19 -16.78
N GLN A 63 13.30 -11.04 -16.50
CA GLN A 63 14.71 -10.94 -16.16
C GLN A 63 14.93 -11.17 -14.67
N ASP A 64 15.83 -12.07 -14.30
CA ASP A 64 16.24 -12.27 -12.91
C ASP A 64 17.07 -11.06 -12.42
N ILE A 65 16.55 -10.37 -11.40
CA ILE A 65 17.20 -9.23 -10.76
C ILE A 65 17.63 -9.51 -9.32
N THR A 66 17.53 -10.76 -8.86
CA THR A 66 17.76 -11.16 -7.46
C THR A 66 19.10 -10.62 -6.92
N HIS A 67 20.17 -10.80 -7.69
CA HIS A 67 21.53 -10.34 -7.33
C HIS A 67 21.97 -9.10 -8.11
N MET A 68 21.05 -8.44 -8.83
CA MET A 68 21.36 -7.23 -9.59
C MET A 68 21.59 -6.05 -8.64
N PRO A 69 22.69 -5.29 -8.79
CA PRO A 69 22.93 -4.07 -8.01
C PRO A 69 21.78 -3.06 -8.14
N VAL A 70 21.50 -2.33 -7.05
CA VAL A 70 20.40 -1.36 -6.93
C VAL A 70 20.34 -0.38 -8.12
N GLU A 71 21.51 0.20 -8.46
CA GLU A 71 21.62 1.22 -9.51
C GLU A 71 21.30 0.72 -10.92
N LYS A 72 21.24 -0.60 -11.12
CA LYS A 72 20.90 -1.24 -12.41
C LYS A 72 19.45 -1.67 -12.51
N ARG A 73 18.73 -1.72 -11.38
CA ARG A 73 17.31 -2.20 -11.35
C ARG A 73 16.32 -1.22 -11.94
N ASN A 74 16.68 0.06 -12.08
CA ASN A 74 15.81 1.14 -12.58
C ASN A 74 14.46 1.22 -11.84
N ILE A 75 14.49 1.08 -10.52
CA ILE A 75 13.34 1.16 -9.62
C ILE A 75 13.41 2.47 -8.84
N GLY A 76 12.33 3.27 -8.88
CA GLY A 76 12.20 4.46 -8.05
C GLY A 76 11.72 4.08 -6.65
N MET A 77 12.23 4.75 -5.62
CA MET A 77 11.80 4.49 -4.24
C MET A 77 11.56 5.79 -3.48
N VAL A 78 10.46 5.81 -2.74
CA VAL A 78 10.15 6.82 -1.72
C VAL A 78 10.11 6.13 -0.36
N PHE A 79 10.94 6.62 0.56
CA PHE A 79 11.03 6.12 1.93
C PHE A 79 10.00 6.81 2.83
N GLN A 80 9.65 6.19 3.93
CA GLN A 80 8.78 6.74 4.96
C GLN A 80 9.24 8.11 5.48
N SER A 81 10.56 8.32 5.62
CA SER A 81 11.16 9.60 6.01
C SER A 81 11.40 10.57 4.85
N TYR A 82 10.90 10.22 3.64
CA TYR A 82 11.18 10.92 2.37
C TYR A 82 12.66 10.91 1.96
N ALA A 83 13.60 10.80 2.87
CA ALA A 83 15.06 10.78 2.68
C ALA A 83 15.57 11.88 1.74
N LEU A 84 14.97 13.09 1.81
CA LEU A 84 15.42 14.26 1.06
C LEU A 84 16.77 14.73 1.58
N PHE A 85 17.57 15.34 0.72
CA PHE A 85 18.82 15.98 1.10
C PHE A 85 18.52 17.34 1.73
N PRO A 86 18.62 17.48 3.07
CA PRO A 86 18.06 18.64 3.77
C PRO A 86 18.84 19.94 3.52
N THR A 87 20.07 19.85 3.04
CA THR A 87 20.94 20.99 2.71
C THR A 87 20.80 21.47 1.26
N MET A 88 19.98 20.78 0.46
CA MET A 88 19.77 21.05 -0.95
C MET A 88 18.43 21.74 -1.20
N THR A 89 18.35 22.52 -2.27
CA THR A 89 17.10 23.05 -2.80
C THR A 89 16.21 21.94 -3.36
N VAL A 90 14.95 22.24 -3.64
CA VAL A 90 14.04 21.32 -4.36
C VAL A 90 14.65 20.94 -5.71
N TYR A 91 15.09 21.93 -6.50
CA TYR A 91 15.74 21.68 -7.79
C TYR A 91 16.93 20.73 -7.68
N GLU A 92 17.80 20.95 -6.70
CA GLU A 92 18.99 20.09 -6.49
C GLU A 92 18.64 18.67 -6.08
N ASN A 93 17.59 18.49 -5.25
CA ASN A 93 17.07 17.16 -4.91
C ASN A 93 16.57 16.42 -6.16
N LEU A 94 15.80 17.08 -7.03
CA LEU A 94 15.29 16.48 -8.26
C LEU A 94 16.42 16.19 -9.25
N ALA A 95 17.36 17.13 -9.40
CA ALA A 95 18.47 17.02 -10.33
C ALA A 95 19.53 15.98 -9.92
N PHE A 96 19.56 15.56 -8.64
CA PHE A 96 20.63 14.75 -8.10
C PHE A 96 20.86 13.46 -8.90
N GLY A 97 19.84 12.66 -9.10
CA GLY A 97 19.95 11.40 -9.85
C GLY A 97 20.35 11.59 -11.32
N LEU A 98 19.87 12.68 -11.95
CA LEU A 98 20.21 13.02 -13.32
C LEU A 98 21.69 13.42 -13.44
N LYS A 99 22.20 14.16 -12.45
CA LYS A 99 23.64 14.51 -12.36
C LYS A 99 24.52 13.27 -12.18
N VAL A 100 24.10 12.32 -11.34
CA VAL A 100 24.80 11.03 -11.15
C VAL A 100 24.86 10.25 -12.48
N LYS A 101 23.79 10.28 -13.28
CA LYS A 101 23.76 9.71 -14.64
C LYS A 101 24.55 10.54 -15.66
N LYS A 102 25.14 11.70 -15.26
CA LYS A 102 25.96 12.59 -16.09
C LYS A 102 25.21 13.15 -17.32
N LEU A 103 23.92 13.44 -17.18
CA LEU A 103 23.14 14.08 -18.25
C LEU A 103 23.63 15.52 -18.49
N PRO A 104 23.48 16.06 -19.71
CA PRO A 104 23.76 17.47 -20.00
C PRO A 104 22.90 18.43 -19.17
N ALA A 105 23.43 19.58 -18.76
CA ALA A 105 22.72 20.54 -17.91
C ALA A 105 21.35 20.97 -18.48
N ALA A 106 21.26 21.21 -19.78
CA ALA A 106 20.01 21.57 -20.45
C ALA A 106 18.94 20.45 -20.38
N GLU A 107 19.36 19.19 -20.44
CA GLU A 107 18.46 18.04 -20.30
C GLU A 107 18.00 17.87 -18.87
N ILE A 108 18.90 18.07 -17.89
CA ILE A 108 18.58 18.07 -16.46
C ILE A 108 17.51 19.14 -16.19
N ASP A 109 17.75 20.37 -16.64
CA ASP A 109 16.82 21.47 -16.42
C ASP A 109 15.42 21.17 -16.99
N LYS A 110 15.37 20.69 -18.24
CA LYS A 110 14.14 20.27 -18.89
C LYS A 110 13.39 19.21 -18.09
N LYS A 111 14.05 18.10 -17.70
CA LYS A 111 13.43 17.01 -16.96
C LYS A 111 12.94 17.44 -15.57
N VAL A 112 13.70 18.29 -14.88
CA VAL A 112 13.30 18.83 -13.56
C VAL A 112 12.01 19.65 -13.68
N HIS A 113 11.91 20.56 -14.65
CA HIS A 113 10.69 21.36 -14.85
C HIS A 113 9.51 20.51 -15.33
N GLU A 114 9.73 19.51 -16.20
CA GLU A 114 8.69 18.57 -16.63
C GLU A 114 8.10 17.80 -15.44
N VAL A 115 8.94 17.22 -14.59
CA VAL A 115 8.46 16.47 -13.43
C VAL A 115 7.82 17.37 -12.38
N ALA A 116 8.39 18.57 -12.15
CA ALA A 116 7.82 19.56 -11.24
C ALA A 116 6.38 19.94 -11.63
N LYS A 117 6.13 20.10 -12.93
CA LYS A 117 4.79 20.37 -13.47
C LYS A 117 3.83 19.20 -13.25
N ILE A 118 4.28 17.96 -13.45
CA ILE A 118 3.45 16.76 -13.27
C ILE A 118 2.94 16.65 -11.83
N ILE A 119 3.80 16.96 -10.85
CA ILE A 119 3.49 16.85 -9.41
C ILE A 119 3.14 18.20 -8.76
N GLU A 120 2.81 19.20 -9.59
CA GLU A 120 2.31 20.51 -9.15
C GLU A 120 3.26 21.25 -8.19
N ILE A 121 4.58 21.13 -8.38
CA ILE A 121 5.60 21.98 -7.75
C ILE A 121 5.76 23.25 -8.58
N LYS A 122 5.58 24.41 -7.94
CA LYS A 122 5.73 25.72 -8.62
C LYS A 122 7.19 26.09 -8.77
N ASP A 123 7.51 26.85 -9.81
CA ASP A 123 8.90 27.30 -10.10
C ASP A 123 9.53 28.05 -8.93
N GLU A 124 8.75 28.85 -8.19
CA GLU A 124 9.20 29.55 -6.99
C GLU A 124 9.59 28.63 -5.83
N GLN A 125 9.11 27.39 -5.84
CA GLN A 125 9.47 26.37 -4.85
C GLN A 125 10.76 25.65 -5.22
N LEU A 126 11.13 25.59 -6.51
CA LEU A 126 12.34 24.90 -6.96
C LEU A 126 13.62 25.47 -6.35
N VAL A 127 13.64 26.78 -6.09
CA VAL A 127 14.80 27.47 -5.50
C VAL A 127 14.83 27.43 -3.97
N ARG A 128 13.74 26.99 -3.33
CA ARG A 128 13.68 26.89 -1.87
C ARG A 128 14.44 25.67 -1.36
N ASN A 129 14.95 25.78 -0.13
CA ASN A 129 15.48 24.62 0.58
C ASN A 129 14.32 23.67 0.98
N VAL A 130 14.53 22.36 0.86
CA VAL A 130 13.48 21.36 1.19
C VAL A 130 13.06 21.41 2.66
N SER A 131 13.93 21.87 3.56
CA SER A 131 13.60 22.03 4.99
C SER A 131 12.59 23.14 5.28
N GLU A 132 12.36 24.05 4.34
CA GLU A 132 11.37 25.14 4.42
C GLU A 132 9.96 24.71 3.99
N LEU A 133 9.83 23.50 3.48
CA LEU A 133 8.60 22.98 2.92
C LEU A 133 7.75 22.26 3.98
N SER A 134 6.42 22.31 3.82
CA SER A 134 5.50 21.46 4.60
C SER A 134 5.71 19.97 4.29
N GLY A 135 5.25 19.10 5.20
CA GLY A 135 5.37 17.63 5.02
C GLY A 135 4.80 17.13 3.69
N GLY A 136 3.61 17.62 3.28
CA GLY A 136 3.02 17.25 1.99
C GLY A 136 3.83 17.77 0.80
N GLN A 137 4.44 18.96 0.90
CA GLN A 137 5.34 19.47 -0.13
C GLN A 137 6.63 18.65 -0.21
N GLN A 138 7.20 18.26 0.94
CA GLN A 138 8.37 17.37 0.99
C GLN A 138 8.08 16.00 0.36
N GLN A 139 6.90 15.45 0.62
CA GLN A 139 6.46 14.21 -0.01
C GLN A 139 6.40 14.33 -1.54
N ARG A 140 5.79 15.40 -2.07
CA ARG A 140 5.77 15.67 -3.51
C ARG A 140 7.19 15.76 -4.08
N VAL A 141 8.12 16.42 -3.40
CA VAL A 141 9.52 16.47 -3.82
C VAL A 141 10.16 15.08 -3.83
N ALA A 142 9.88 14.24 -2.83
CA ALA A 142 10.38 12.87 -2.78
C ALA A 142 9.83 12.01 -3.93
N LEU A 143 8.54 12.15 -4.25
CA LEU A 143 7.91 11.52 -5.42
C LEU A 143 8.55 12.00 -6.72
N ALA A 144 8.70 13.32 -6.90
CA ALA A 144 9.35 13.88 -8.08
C ALA A 144 10.76 13.34 -8.27
N ARG A 145 11.55 13.28 -7.19
CA ARG A 145 12.90 12.74 -7.22
C ARG A 145 12.94 11.26 -7.62
N ALA A 146 11.93 10.49 -7.20
CA ALA A 146 11.84 9.08 -7.55
C ALA A 146 11.45 8.87 -9.02
N ILE A 147 10.58 9.72 -9.59
CA ILE A 147 10.06 9.55 -10.96
C ILE A 147 10.86 10.28 -12.03
N VAL A 148 11.68 11.29 -11.68
CA VAL A 148 12.46 12.09 -12.64
C VAL A 148 13.43 11.25 -13.49
N LEU A 149 13.81 10.08 -12.99
CA LEU A 149 14.65 9.10 -13.70
C LEU A 149 13.84 8.17 -14.63
N GLU A 150 12.53 8.37 -14.71
CA GLU A 150 11.59 7.56 -15.50
C GLU A 150 11.71 6.06 -15.20
N PRO A 151 11.56 5.65 -13.93
CA PRO A 151 11.65 4.24 -13.57
C PRO A 151 10.45 3.46 -14.09
N LYS A 152 10.61 2.16 -14.35
CA LYS A 152 9.49 1.26 -14.70
C LYS A 152 8.61 0.93 -13.49
N ILE A 153 9.20 0.90 -12.31
CA ILE A 153 8.58 0.51 -11.06
C ILE A 153 8.79 1.62 -10.03
N LEU A 154 7.74 1.99 -9.32
CA LEU A 154 7.78 2.93 -8.20
C LEU A 154 7.43 2.20 -6.91
N CYS A 155 8.35 2.16 -5.97
CA CYS A 155 8.17 1.59 -4.63
C CYS A 155 7.94 2.70 -3.61
N LEU A 156 6.86 2.60 -2.83
CA LEU A 156 6.44 3.58 -1.83
C LEU A 156 6.35 2.89 -0.46
N ASP A 157 7.28 3.21 0.45
CA ASP A 157 7.33 2.62 1.79
C ASP A 157 6.67 3.57 2.79
N GLU A 158 5.40 3.33 3.14
CA GLU A 158 4.56 4.13 4.05
C GLU A 158 4.61 5.65 3.78
N PRO A 159 4.42 6.12 2.53
CA PRO A 159 4.73 7.50 2.15
C PRO A 159 3.78 8.55 2.76
N LEU A 160 2.65 8.14 3.34
CA LEU A 160 1.64 9.03 3.93
C LEU A 160 1.62 8.99 5.46
N SER A 161 2.40 8.11 6.10
CA SER A 161 2.33 7.86 7.55
C SER A 161 2.66 9.08 8.42
N ASN A 162 3.51 9.99 7.92
CA ASN A 162 3.95 11.19 8.64
C ASN A 162 3.05 12.42 8.45
N LEU A 163 1.88 12.26 7.82
CA LEU A 163 0.97 13.35 7.48
C LEU A 163 -0.29 13.32 8.33
N ASP A 164 -0.89 14.50 8.55
CA ASP A 164 -2.19 14.61 9.19
C ASP A 164 -3.31 14.00 8.33
N ALA A 165 -4.42 13.61 8.95
CA ALA A 165 -5.51 12.88 8.32
C ALA A 165 -6.12 13.64 7.12
N LYS A 166 -6.31 14.95 7.22
CA LYS A 166 -6.91 15.76 6.15
C LYS A 166 -6.02 15.83 4.91
N LEU A 167 -4.72 16.03 5.11
CA LEU A 167 -3.74 16.08 4.03
C LEU A 167 -3.59 14.70 3.36
N ARG A 168 -3.65 13.63 4.15
CA ARG A 168 -3.55 12.24 3.68
C ARG A 168 -4.63 11.90 2.65
N VAL A 169 -5.88 12.28 2.90
CA VAL A 169 -7.01 12.04 1.97
C VAL A 169 -6.77 12.69 0.61
N GLY A 170 -6.35 13.96 0.58
CA GLY A 170 -6.04 14.66 -0.68
C GLY A 170 -4.91 14.01 -1.48
N LEU A 171 -3.84 13.64 -0.77
CA LEU A 171 -2.65 13.04 -1.39
C LEU A 171 -2.87 11.60 -1.88
N ARG A 172 -3.79 10.83 -1.28
CA ARG A 172 -4.21 9.52 -1.83
C ARG A 172 -4.72 9.68 -3.27
N SER A 173 -5.69 10.55 -3.47
CA SER A 173 -6.28 10.79 -4.80
C SER A 173 -5.24 11.26 -5.82
N GLU A 174 -4.30 12.11 -5.38
CA GLU A 174 -3.21 12.60 -6.19
C GLU A 174 -2.24 11.47 -6.60
N LEU A 175 -1.87 10.59 -5.66
CA LEU A 175 -1.01 9.43 -5.94
C LEU A 175 -1.64 8.48 -6.96
N LYS A 176 -2.94 8.15 -6.82
CA LYS A 176 -3.65 7.29 -7.78
C LYS A 176 -3.71 7.94 -9.16
N ARG A 177 -4.01 9.25 -9.23
CA ARG A 177 -4.00 10.03 -10.48
C ARG A 177 -2.63 10.03 -11.14
N LEU A 178 -1.58 10.27 -10.36
CA LEU A 178 -0.19 10.28 -10.83
C LEU A 178 0.20 8.93 -11.43
N GLN A 179 -0.04 7.85 -10.71
CA GLN A 179 0.25 6.48 -11.16
C GLN A 179 -0.45 6.17 -12.49
N LYS A 180 -1.75 6.50 -12.62
CA LYS A 180 -2.51 6.30 -13.85
C LYS A 180 -1.98 7.15 -15.01
N THR A 181 -1.62 8.41 -14.74
CA THR A 181 -1.10 9.32 -15.78
C THR A 181 0.25 8.85 -16.32
N LEU A 182 1.10 8.33 -15.46
CA LEU A 182 2.43 7.84 -15.84
C LEU A 182 2.40 6.39 -16.37
N GLY A 183 1.33 5.63 -16.11
CA GLY A 183 1.26 4.21 -16.45
C GLY A 183 2.31 3.35 -15.74
N ILE A 184 2.84 3.81 -14.60
CA ILE A 184 3.93 3.17 -13.87
C ILE A 184 3.40 2.07 -12.95
N THR A 185 4.09 0.93 -12.90
CA THR A 185 3.81 -0.12 -11.91
C THR A 185 4.18 0.40 -10.52
N THR A 186 3.24 0.42 -9.59
CA THR A 186 3.47 0.96 -8.24
C THR A 186 3.29 -0.11 -7.19
N LEU A 187 4.32 -0.30 -6.36
CA LEU A 187 4.27 -1.14 -5.17
C LEU A 187 4.21 -0.24 -3.93
N TYR A 188 3.09 -0.31 -3.23
CA TYR A 188 2.77 0.51 -2.08
C TYR A 188 2.79 -0.30 -0.80
N VAL A 189 3.47 0.16 0.24
CA VAL A 189 3.47 -0.46 1.56
C VAL A 189 2.71 0.43 2.53
N THR A 190 1.76 -0.13 3.26
CA THR A 190 1.03 0.56 4.32
C THR A 190 0.53 -0.41 5.39
N HIS A 191 0.20 0.12 6.55
CA HIS A 191 -0.59 -0.54 7.58
C HIS A 191 -2.02 0.04 7.68
N ASP A 192 -2.31 1.09 6.90
CA ASP A 192 -3.61 1.77 6.85
C ASP A 192 -4.53 1.05 5.84
N GLN A 193 -5.62 0.48 6.37
CA GLN A 193 -6.60 -0.27 5.57
C GLN A 193 -7.32 0.62 4.56
N GLU A 194 -7.64 1.86 4.95
CA GLU A 194 -8.35 2.80 4.10
C GLU A 194 -7.49 3.20 2.88
N GLU A 195 -6.17 3.39 3.10
CA GLU A 195 -5.23 3.60 1.99
C GLU A 195 -5.23 2.42 1.02
N ALA A 196 -5.08 1.20 1.56
CA ALA A 196 -5.04 0.00 0.75
C ALA A 196 -6.34 -0.21 -0.04
N LEU A 197 -7.51 -0.07 0.61
CA LEU A 197 -8.80 -0.30 -0.02
C LEU A 197 -9.15 0.76 -1.08
N THR A 198 -8.65 2.00 -0.94
CA THR A 198 -8.97 3.09 -1.86
C THR A 198 -8.00 3.24 -3.04
N LEU A 199 -6.72 2.90 -2.83
CA LEU A 199 -5.67 3.13 -3.84
C LEU A 199 -5.45 1.94 -4.76
N SER A 200 -5.62 0.71 -4.25
CA SER A 200 -5.09 -0.49 -4.88
C SER A 200 -5.97 -1.03 -6.00
N ASP A 201 -5.33 -1.60 -6.99
CA ASP A 201 -5.98 -2.51 -7.93
C ASP A 201 -6.03 -3.92 -7.34
N ARG A 202 -4.95 -4.34 -6.65
CA ARG A 202 -4.89 -5.55 -5.81
C ARG A 202 -4.10 -5.30 -4.55
N ILE A 203 -4.40 -6.09 -3.51
CA ILE A 203 -3.78 -6.04 -2.18
C ILE A 203 -3.27 -7.43 -1.83
N ALA A 204 -2.05 -7.51 -1.31
CA ALA A 204 -1.55 -8.68 -0.59
C ALA A 204 -1.59 -8.37 0.92
N VAL A 205 -2.34 -9.15 1.68
CA VAL A 205 -2.43 -9.03 3.13
C VAL A 205 -1.34 -9.88 3.77
N PHE A 206 -0.40 -9.23 4.43
CA PHE A 206 0.74 -9.87 5.11
C PHE A 206 0.45 -10.13 6.58
N ASN A 207 0.86 -11.30 7.05
CA ASN A 207 0.81 -11.68 8.46
C ASN A 207 2.00 -12.58 8.82
N ASN A 208 2.80 -12.20 9.81
CA ASN A 208 3.90 -13.02 10.36
C ASN A 208 4.84 -13.65 9.31
N GLY A 209 5.17 -12.89 8.25
CA GLY A 209 6.06 -13.33 7.18
C GLY A 209 5.40 -14.14 6.06
N PHE A 210 4.08 -14.28 6.08
CA PHE A 210 3.28 -14.92 5.04
C PHE A 210 2.35 -13.93 4.35
N VAL A 211 1.92 -14.26 3.15
CA VAL A 211 0.78 -13.63 2.48
C VAL A 211 -0.46 -14.47 2.75
N GLU A 212 -1.41 -13.92 3.50
CA GLU A 212 -2.66 -14.58 3.89
C GLU A 212 -3.66 -14.63 2.74
N GLN A 213 -3.75 -13.54 1.97
CA GLN A 213 -4.68 -13.40 0.85
C GLN A 213 -4.16 -12.37 -0.14
N VAL A 214 -4.41 -12.60 -1.43
CA VAL A 214 -4.19 -11.64 -2.51
C VAL A 214 -5.48 -11.47 -3.29
N GLY A 215 -5.96 -10.24 -3.44
CA GLY A 215 -7.21 -9.99 -4.16
C GLY A 215 -7.47 -8.52 -4.42
N ARG A 216 -8.57 -8.22 -5.10
CA ARG A 216 -9.06 -6.85 -5.26
C ARG A 216 -9.57 -6.33 -3.92
N PRO A 217 -9.60 -5.01 -3.69
CA PRO A 217 -10.13 -4.43 -2.45
C PRO A 217 -11.50 -4.98 -2.05
N PHE A 218 -12.41 -5.12 -3.02
CA PHE A 218 -13.74 -5.69 -2.79
C PHE A 218 -13.68 -7.14 -2.27
N ASP A 219 -12.80 -7.98 -2.83
CA ASP A 219 -12.68 -9.39 -2.45
C ASP A 219 -12.03 -9.53 -1.06
N ILE A 220 -10.98 -8.74 -0.79
CA ILE A 220 -10.33 -8.69 0.53
C ILE A 220 -11.34 -8.31 1.62
N TYR A 221 -12.21 -7.32 1.35
CA TYR A 221 -13.19 -6.85 2.33
C TYR A 221 -14.38 -7.79 2.51
N ASN A 222 -14.97 -8.29 1.41
CA ASN A 222 -16.23 -9.06 1.46
C ASN A 222 -16.03 -10.58 1.46
N HIS A 223 -14.89 -11.08 0.98
CA HIS A 223 -14.59 -12.51 0.82
C HIS A 223 -13.25 -12.84 1.47
N SER A 224 -13.12 -12.52 2.77
CA SER A 224 -11.89 -12.81 3.53
C SER A 224 -11.64 -14.32 3.61
N GLU A 225 -10.44 -14.78 3.21
CA GLU A 225 -10.10 -16.20 3.14
C GLU A 225 -9.62 -16.77 4.48
N SER A 226 -9.20 -15.91 5.43
CA SER A 226 -8.80 -16.32 6.77
C SER A 226 -9.47 -15.49 7.86
N GLU A 227 -9.53 -16.02 9.07
CA GLU A 227 -10.01 -15.30 10.26
C GLU A 227 -9.18 -14.03 10.47
N PHE A 228 -7.85 -14.12 10.26
CA PHE A 228 -6.97 -12.97 10.37
C PHE A 228 -7.36 -11.84 9.41
N VAL A 229 -7.56 -12.15 8.14
CA VAL A 229 -7.95 -11.13 7.15
C VAL A 229 -9.30 -10.53 7.49
N CYS A 230 -10.25 -11.36 7.93
CA CYS A 230 -11.58 -10.90 8.32
C CYS A 230 -11.54 -9.92 9.50
N ASP A 231 -10.73 -10.21 10.51
CA ASP A 231 -10.58 -9.41 11.73
C ASP A 231 -9.69 -8.18 11.51
N PHE A 232 -8.66 -8.32 10.67
CA PHE A 232 -7.72 -7.24 10.38
C PHE A 232 -8.34 -6.18 9.45
N ILE A 233 -9.24 -6.55 8.54
CA ILE A 233 -9.84 -5.63 7.55
C ILE A 233 -11.23 -5.16 8.02
N GLY A 234 -11.31 -3.96 8.56
CA GLY A 234 -12.56 -3.37 9.05
C GLY A 234 -13.03 -3.99 10.37
N GLU A 235 -14.18 -3.55 10.83
CA GLU A 235 -14.76 -3.99 12.09
C GLU A 235 -15.76 -5.13 11.89
N ILE A 236 -15.73 -6.11 12.80
CA ILE A 236 -16.60 -7.29 12.74
C ILE A 236 -17.21 -7.58 14.09
N ASN A 237 -18.40 -8.17 14.07
CA ASN A 237 -19.01 -8.83 15.24
C ASN A 237 -18.89 -10.35 15.12
N HIS A 238 -18.49 -10.98 16.21
CA HIS A 238 -18.50 -12.43 16.35
C HIS A 238 -19.91 -12.91 16.66
N LEU A 239 -20.44 -13.81 15.83
CA LEU A 239 -21.76 -14.37 16.03
C LEU A 239 -21.67 -15.57 16.97
N SER A 240 -22.49 -15.56 18.03
CA SER A 240 -22.60 -16.73 18.93
C SER A 240 -23.37 -17.86 18.22
N ARG A 241 -23.18 -19.11 18.70
CA ARG A 241 -23.91 -20.28 18.21
C ARG A 241 -25.43 -20.08 18.27
N SER A 242 -25.93 -19.44 19.31
CA SER A 242 -27.37 -19.15 19.47
C SER A 242 -27.89 -18.20 18.40
N VAL A 243 -27.09 -17.22 17.99
CA VAL A 243 -27.42 -16.31 16.89
C VAL A 243 -27.42 -17.06 15.56
N ILE A 244 -26.40 -17.88 15.29
CA ILE A 244 -26.32 -18.70 14.06
C ILE A 244 -27.53 -19.65 13.96
N ALA A 245 -27.87 -20.35 15.04
CA ALA A 245 -29.05 -21.22 15.11
C ALA A 245 -30.36 -20.44 14.89
N GLY A 246 -30.43 -19.21 15.41
CA GLY A 246 -31.57 -18.29 15.15
C GLY A 246 -31.67 -17.88 13.69
N MET A 247 -30.54 -17.51 13.06
CA MET A 247 -30.48 -17.17 11.63
C MET A 247 -30.88 -18.36 10.75
N ASN A 248 -30.40 -19.55 11.04
CA ASN A 248 -30.79 -20.77 10.32
C ASN A 248 -32.32 -20.97 10.32
N ARG A 249 -32.96 -20.74 11.48
CA ARG A 249 -34.42 -20.86 11.59
C ARG A 249 -35.19 -19.76 10.87
N GLN A 250 -34.76 -18.50 10.98
CA GLN A 250 -35.48 -17.34 10.43
C GLN A 250 -35.27 -17.19 8.92
N LEU A 251 -34.04 -17.44 8.43
CA LEU A 251 -33.70 -17.23 7.01
C LEU A 251 -33.71 -18.53 6.20
N SER A 252 -34.04 -19.67 6.81
CA SER A 252 -33.97 -21.00 6.17
C SER A 252 -32.60 -21.27 5.52
N CYS A 253 -31.51 -20.75 6.12
CA CYS A 253 -30.15 -21.02 5.71
C CYS A 253 -29.57 -22.23 6.48
N SER A 254 -28.43 -22.73 6.06
CA SER A 254 -27.76 -23.89 6.65
C SER A 254 -26.32 -23.55 7.04
N LEU A 255 -26.15 -22.53 7.88
CA LEU A 255 -24.86 -22.17 8.45
C LEU A 255 -24.43 -23.23 9.46
N ASP A 256 -23.15 -23.58 9.44
CA ASP A 256 -22.58 -24.54 10.40
C ASP A 256 -22.44 -23.88 11.77
N GLU A 257 -23.21 -24.36 12.76
CA GLU A 257 -23.25 -23.80 14.12
C GLU A 257 -21.98 -24.08 14.93
N GLU A 258 -21.14 -25.03 14.49
CA GLU A 258 -19.85 -25.32 15.14
C GLU A 258 -18.70 -24.46 14.61
N LYS A 259 -18.88 -23.79 13.48
CA LYS A 259 -17.88 -22.87 12.91
C LYS A 259 -18.02 -21.48 13.49
N LYS A 260 -16.90 -20.76 13.55
CA LYS A 260 -16.88 -19.33 13.83
C LYS A 260 -17.55 -18.59 12.68
N ALA A 261 -18.42 -17.64 13.01
CA ALA A 261 -19.08 -16.78 12.04
C ALA A 261 -18.95 -15.31 12.45
N TYR A 262 -18.82 -14.48 11.47
CA TYR A 262 -18.58 -13.05 11.62
C TYR A 262 -19.53 -12.25 10.73
N ILE A 263 -19.89 -11.06 11.20
CA ILE A 263 -20.69 -10.12 10.40
C ILE A 263 -20.05 -8.72 10.46
N ARG A 264 -19.95 -8.05 9.34
CA ARG A 264 -19.50 -6.66 9.26
C ARG A 264 -20.50 -5.75 9.96
N LEU A 265 -20.01 -4.70 10.65
CA LEU A 265 -20.88 -3.79 11.42
C LEU A 265 -21.94 -3.14 10.55
N GLU A 266 -21.59 -2.71 9.35
CA GLU A 266 -22.52 -2.06 8.41
C GLU A 266 -23.61 -3.01 7.85
N ARG A 267 -23.50 -4.30 8.10
CA ARG A 267 -24.54 -5.30 7.78
C ARG A 267 -25.56 -5.48 8.89
N ILE A 268 -25.39 -4.78 10.00
CA ILE A 268 -26.30 -4.82 11.15
C ILE A 268 -27.15 -3.56 11.13
N GLY A 269 -28.47 -3.72 10.90
CA GLY A 269 -29.45 -2.65 11.01
C GLY A 269 -30.17 -2.64 12.36
N PHE A 270 -30.63 -1.48 12.81
CA PHE A 270 -31.43 -1.32 14.03
C PHE A 270 -32.96 -1.30 13.77
N ALA A 271 -33.35 -1.49 12.52
CA ALA A 271 -34.75 -1.56 12.12
C ALA A 271 -35.03 -2.84 11.33
N PRO A 272 -36.23 -3.40 11.42
CA PRO A 272 -36.61 -4.55 10.61
C PRO A 272 -36.46 -4.27 9.13
N SER A 273 -35.88 -5.24 8.40
CA SER A 273 -35.72 -5.16 6.94
C SER A 273 -36.10 -6.50 6.30
N GLU A 274 -36.66 -6.46 5.10
CA GLU A 274 -37.02 -7.67 4.36
C GLU A 274 -35.82 -8.55 4.11
N GLY A 275 -35.89 -9.84 4.44
CA GLY A 275 -34.84 -10.82 4.29
C GLY A 275 -33.76 -10.77 5.36
N ALA A 276 -33.92 -10.01 6.43
CA ALA A 276 -33.00 -9.98 7.57
C ALA A 276 -33.52 -10.81 8.76
N ALA A 277 -32.58 -11.41 9.49
CA ALA A 277 -32.89 -12.04 10.78
C ALA A 277 -32.89 -11.01 11.91
N GLU A 278 -33.87 -11.09 12.82
CA GLU A 278 -34.04 -10.16 13.93
C GLU A 278 -33.56 -10.77 15.23
N PHE A 279 -32.75 -10.02 16.00
CA PHE A 279 -32.23 -10.44 17.29
C PHE A 279 -32.31 -9.30 18.30
N ALA A 280 -32.65 -9.64 19.55
CA ALA A 280 -32.46 -8.73 20.68
C ALA A 280 -31.02 -8.82 21.18
N GLY A 281 -30.38 -7.70 21.38
CA GLY A 281 -29.00 -7.61 21.86
C GLY A 281 -28.79 -6.39 22.75
N MET A 282 -27.68 -6.39 23.48
CA MET A 282 -27.20 -5.24 24.26
C MET A 282 -25.99 -4.64 23.58
N ILE A 283 -26.03 -3.33 23.29
CA ILE A 283 -24.88 -2.59 22.80
C ILE A 283 -23.85 -2.57 23.94
N LYS A 284 -22.65 -3.14 23.71
CA LYS A 284 -21.55 -3.15 24.67
C LYS A 284 -20.61 -1.99 24.44
N ASP A 285 -20.45 -1.59 23.19
CA ASP A 285 -19.59 -0.50 22.76
C ASP A 285 -20.14 0.16 21.51
N TYR A 286 -19.83 1.42 21.28
CA TYR A 286 -20.24 2.13 20.06
C TYR A 286 -19.14 3.09 19.64
N ASP A 287 -18.92 3.17 18.32
CA ASP A 287 -18.02 4.12 17.70
C ASP A 287 -18.84 5.19 16.97
N TYR A 288 -18.60 6.48 17.28
CA TYR A 288 -19.30 7.58 16.64
C TYR A 288 -18.60 7.93 15.33
N ARG A 289 -19.17 7.47 14.21
CA ARG A 289 -18.74 7.91 12.87
C ARG A 289 -19.70 9.00 12.41
N SER A 290 -19.20 10.22 12.17
CA SER A 290 -19.97 11.28 11.55
C SER A 290 -20.41 10.86 10.14
N GLU A 291 -21.68 11.05 9.78
CA GLU A 291 -22.27 10.66 8.49
C GLU A 291 -21.75 11.47 7.28
N GLU A 292 -20.66 12.22 7.41
CA GLU A 292 -20.15 13.11 6.35
C GLU A 292 -19.42 12.41 5.20
N HIS A 293 -19.40 11.08 5.13
CA HIS A 293 -18.69 10.33 4.08
C HIS A 293 -19.57 9.36 3.27
N THR A 294 -20.88 9.55 3.25
CA THR A 294 -21.75 8.85 2.30
C THR A 294 -22.33 9.83 1.28
N SER A 295 -21.54 10.13 0.26
CA SER A 295 -22.05 10.65 -1.04
C SER A 295 -21.05 10.32 -2.15
#